data_460d6b4574a6978f11d2fd84da7b01bf
#
_entry.id   460d6b4574a6978f11d2fd84da7b01bf
#
_cell.length_a   1.000
_cell.length_b   1.000
_cell.length_c   1.000
_cell.angle_alpha   90.00
_cell.angle_beta   90.00
_cell.angle_gamma   90.00
#
_symmetry.space_group_name_H-M   'P 1'
#
loop_
_entity.id
_entity.type
_entity.pdbx_description
1 polymer ?
#
loop_
_entity_poly.entity_id
_entity_poly.type
_entity_poly.pdbx_seq_one_letter_code
_entity_poly.pdbx_strand_id
1 'polypeptide(L)'
;PGPKHPKDSGVCLEILKADLGVPVLGICLGHQAIGLSFGAKIKRLDDPLHGKTSFIDVKNKEPLFAGLPDRFEVMRYHSLYVDELPASLSADAVSDDGVVMALSVKDKPIFGIQFHPESYFTQYGKKIVENFVNYKAKKEVKEPKIRSLKPYLIKLQENIPLDDSDFEQICEIIASKEYEIVQLSALLVLISEKSLYPKSLAALAKNILKYSQTYRDDTPMIDLCGTG
;
A
#
# COMPACT_ATOMS: atom_id res chain seq x y z
N PRO A 1 11.04 -7.63 -5.63
CA PRO A 1 11.00 -8.99 -6.16
C PRO A 1 12.32 -9.30 -6.85
N GLY A 2 12.59 -10.55 -7.11
CA GLY A 2 13.86 -11.00 -7.69
C GLY A 2 13.75 -12.48 -8.10
N PRO A 3 14.85 -13.11 -8.48
CA PRO A 3 14.85 -14.46 -9.03
C PRO A 3 14.66 -15.59 -7.99
N LYS A 4 14.26 -15.28 -6.78
CA LYS A 4 14.11 -16.23 -5.67
C LYS A 4 12.71 -16.83 -5.62
N HIS A 5 12.50 -17.76 -4.67
CA HIS A 5 11.17 -18.27 -4.34
C HIS A 5 10.34 -17.15 -3.67
N PRO A 6 9.01 -17.07 -3.92
CA PRO A 6 8.17 -16.02 -3.30
C PRO A 6 8.19 -16.03 -1.75
N LYS A 7 8.54 -17.13 -1.10
CA LYS A 7 8.81 -17.18 0.35
C LYS A 7 9.92 -16.22 0.79
N ASP A 8 10.85 -15.95 -0.11
CA ASP A 8 12.03 -15.11 0.13
C ASP A 8 11.81 -13.68 -0.40
N SER A 9 10.57 -13.29 -0.69
CA SER A 9 10.23 -11.96 -1.22
C SER A 9 10.26 -10.85 -0.16
N GLY A 10 10.70 -11.15 1.06
CA GLY A 10 10.89 -10.20 2.14
C GLY A 10 9.59 -9.47 2.51
N VAL A 11 9.66 -8.14 2.54
CA VAL A 11 8.54 -7.25 2.93
C VAL A 11 7.26 -7.45 2.11
N CYS A 12 7.32 -8.05 0.91
CA CYS A 12 6.13 -8.28 0.09
C CYS A 12 5.08 -9.15 0.80
N LEU A 13 5.50 -10.20 1.49
CA LEU A 13 4.59 -11.05 2.25
C LEU A 13 4.01 -10.35 3.48
N GLU A 14 4.78 -9.47 4.11
CA GLU A 14 4.32 -8.67 5.26
C GLU A 14 3.28 -7.65 4.83
N ILE A 15 3.50 -6.95 3.72
CA ILE A 15 2.53 -6.01 3.12
C ILE A 15 1.20 -6.71 2.82
N LEU A 16 1.24 -7.91 2.24
CA LEU A 16 0.03 -8.67 1.92
C LEU A 16 -0.73 -9.12 3.17
N LYS A 17 -0.02 -9.44 4.26
CA LYS A 17 -0.61 -9.79 5.56
C LYS A 17 -1.22 -8.59 6.28
N ALA A 18 -0.60 -7.42 6.14
CA ALA A 18 -1.00 -6.20 6.85
C ALA A 18 -2.35 -5.63 6.40
N ASP A 19 -2.91 -6.11 5.28
CA ASP A 19 -4.19 -5.64 4.70
C ASP A 19 -4.37 -4.12 4.76
N LEU A 20 -3.48 -3.41 4.09
CA LEU A 20 -3.39 -1.95 4.16
C LEU A 20 -4.62 -1.21 3.60
N GLY A 21 -5.59 -1.93 3.02
CA GLY A 21 -6.80 -1.36 2.44
C GLY A 21 -6.57 -0.53 1.16
N VAL A 22 -5.36 -0.56 0.62
CA VAL A 22 -4.99 0.10 -0.64
C VAL A 22 -4.89 -0.91 -1.79
N PRO A 23 -5.09 -0.49 -3.05
CA PRO A 23 -4.87 -1.36 -4.19
C PRO A 23 -3.41 -1.84 -4.27
N VAL A 24 -3.22 -3.12 -4.56
CA VAL A 24 -1.90 -3.75 -4.70
C VAL A 24 -1.80 -4.45 -6.06
N LEU A 25 -0.73 -4.18 -6.80
CA LEU A 25 -0.37 -4.92 -8.02
C LEU A 25 0.95 -5.65 -7.81
N GLY A 26 0.90 -6.98 -7.84
CA GLY A 26 2.08 -7.83 -7.81
C GLY A 26 2.52 -8.20 -9.23
N ILE A 27 3.79 -7.92 -9.58
CA ILE A 27 4.36 -8.26 -10.88
C ILE A 27 5.36 -9.39 -10.71
N CYS A 28 5.29 -10.43 -11.54
CA CYS A 28 6.16 -11.60 -11.58
C CYS A 28 6.29 -12.27 -10.20
N LEU A 29 7.38 -12.09 -9.47
CA LEU A 29 7.52 -12.60 -8.10
C LEU A 29 6.45 -12.05 -7.15
N GLY A 30 5.98 -10.82 -7.37
CA GLY A 30 4.87 -10.22 -6.62
C GLY A 30 3.55 -10.94 -6.85
N HIS A 31 3.24 -11.36 -8.08
CA HIS A 31 2.11 -12.22 -8.41
C HIS A 31 2.20 -13.57 -7.67
N GLN A 32 3.38 -14.18 -7.68
CA GLN A 32 3.62 -15.45 -6.97
C GLN A 32 3.50 -15.28 -5.45
N ALA A 33 3.96 -14.15 -4.89
CA ALA A 33 3.81 -13.83 -3.47
C ALA A 33 2.33 -13.67 -3.08
N ILE A 34 1.52 -13.04 -3.94
CA ILE A 34 0.06 -12.98 -3.76
C ILE A 34 -0.54 -14.40 -3.76
N GLY A 35 -0.26 -15.18 -4.81
CA GLY A 35 -0.75 -16.56 -4.88
C GLY A 35 -0.43 -17.35 -3.61
N LEU A 36 0.83 -17.33 -3.19
CA LEU A 36 1.29 -18.02 -1.98
C LEU A 36 0.60 -17.51 -0.70
N SER A 37 0.46 -16.19 -0.53
CA SER A 37 -0.14 -15.59 0.66
C SER A 37 -1.61 -15.93 0.82
N PHE A 38 -2.30 -16.18 -0.28
CA PHE A 38 -3.72 -16.55 -0.30
C PHE A 38 -3.97 -18.05 -0.51
N GLY A 39 -2.92 -18.89 -0.37
CA GLY A 39 -3.05 -20.34 -0.25
C GLY A 39 -2.90 -21.14 -1.56
N ALA A 40 -2.50 -20.49 -2.66
CA ALA A 40 -2.16 -21.19 -3.89
C ALA A 40 -0.80 -21.91 -3.78
N LYS A 41 -0.57 -22.90 -4.62
CA LYS A 41 0.74 -23.57 -4.70
C LYS A 41 1.64 -22.87 -5.70
N ILE A 42 2.94 -22.93 -5.43
CA ILE A 42 3.98 -22.48 -6.35
C ILE A 42 4.62 -23.72 -6.95
N LYS A 43 4.55 -23.84 -8.27
CA LYS A 43 5.18 -24.90 -9.03
C LYS A 43 6.30 -24.36 -9.94
N ARG A 44 7.11 -25.26 -10.45
CA ARG A 44 8.18 -24.95 -11.39
C ARG A 44 7.78 -25.43 -12.79
N LEU A 45 8.08 -24.61 -13.81
CA LEU A 45 7.98 -25.01 -15.21
C LEU A 45 9.06 -26.03 -15.53
N ASP A 46 8.73 -27.01 -16.35
CA ASP A 46 9.72 -27.97 -16.87
C ASP A 46 10.77 -27.23 -17.70
N ASP A 47 10.33 -26.31 -18.55
CA ASP A 47 11.19 -25.42 -19.34
C ASP A 47 11.08 -23.97 -18.85
N PRO A 48 12.09 -23.41 -18.18
CA PRO A 48 12.11 -22.01 -17.76
C PRO A 48 11.98 -21.06 -18.94
N LEU A 49 11.12 -20.05 -18.80
CA LEU A 49 10.90 -19.05 -19.83
C LEU A 49 11.64 -17.76 -19.48
N HIS A 50 12.68 -17.45 -20.26
CA HIS A 50 13.45 -16.21 -20.11
C HIS A 50 13.50 -15.46 -21.44
N GLY A 51 12.83 -14.32 -21.51
CA GLY A 51 12.79 -13.51 -22.74
C GLY A 51 11.99 -14.14 -23.87
N LYS A 52 10.96 -14.92 -23.54
CA LYS A 52 10.04 -15.51 -24.52
C LYS A 52 8.66 -14.88 -24.37
N THR A 53 8.01 -14.65 -25.50
CA THR A 53 6.63 -14.21 -25.53
C THR A 53 5.68 -15.41 -25.48
N SER A 54 4.46 -15.18 -24.98
CA SER A 54 3.36 -16.12 -25.03
C SER A 54 2.05 -15.38 -25.18
N PHE A 55 1.08 -15.98 -25.84
CA PHE A 55 -0.28 -15.48 -25.82
C PHE A 55 -0.95 -15.78 -24.49
N ILE A 56 -1.78 -14.84 -24.03
CA ILE A 56 -2.68 -15.01 -22.90
C ILE A 56 -4.12 -14.85 -23.33
N ASP A 57 -5.00 -15.65 -22.76
CA ASP A 57 -6.45 -15.53 -22.86
C ASP A 57 -6.98 -14.86 -21.59
N VAL A 58 -7.56 -13.68 -21.74
CA VAL A 58 -8.19 -12.92 -20.65
C VAL A 58 -9.54 -13.53 -20.32
N LYS A 59 -9.73 -13.93 -19.07
CA LYS A 59 -10.98 -14.52 -18.55
C LYS A 59 -11.82 -13.51 -17.79
N ASN A 60 -11.15 -12.54 -17.13
CA ASN A 60 -11.79 -11.43 -16.45
C ASN A 60 -11.12 -10.11 -16.85
N LYS A 61 -11.89 -9.20 -17.44
CA LYS A 61 -11.36 -7.92 -17.92
C LYS A 61 -11.19 -6.87 -16.81
N GLU A 62 -12.02 -6.95 -15.80
CA GLU A 62 -12.02 -5.93 -14.75
C GLU A 62 -11.06 -6.27 -13.58
N PRO A 63 -10.30 -5.28 -13.10
CA PRO A 63 -10.13 -3.95 -13.69
C PRO A 63 -8.94 -3.84 -14.65
N LEU A 64 -7.96 -4.77 -14.60
CA LEU A 64 -6.66 -4.62 -15.26
C LEU A 64 -6.73 -4.62 -16.79
N PHE A 65 -7.61 -5.43 -17.34
CA PHE A 65 -7.74 -5.65 -18.78
C PHE A 65 -8.92 -4.91 -19.41
N ALA A 66 -9.49 -3.93 -18.70
CA ALA A 66 -10.58 -3.12 -19.20
C ALA A 66 -10.20 -2.41 -20.51
N GLY A 67 -11.04 -2.58 -21.55
CA GLY A 67 -10.81 -2.01 -22.87
C GLY A 67 -9.73 -2.71 -23.72
N LEU A 68 -9.22 -3.88 -23.28
CA LEU A 68 -8.24 -4.67 -24.04
C LEU A 68 -8.89 -5.84 -24.77
N PRO A 69 -8.22 -6.40 -25.81
CA PRO A 69 -8.63 -7.65 -26.46
C PRO A 69 -8.70 -8.83 -25.49
N ASP A 70 -9.44 -9.88 -25.87
CA ASP A 70 -9.52 -11.10 -25.07
C ASP A 70 -8.24 -11.94 -25.15
N ARG A 71 -7.41 -11.71 -26.18
CA ARG A 71 -6.16 -12.43 -26.40
C ARG A 71 -5.10 -11.47 -26.92
N PHE A 72 -3.92 -11.53 -26.31
CA PHE A 72 -2.74 -10.75 -26.74
C PHE A 72 -1.44 -11.36 -26.21
N GLU A 73 -0.30 -10.87 -26.74
CA GLU A 73 1.03 -11.40 -26.46
C GLU A 73 1.71 -10.64 -25.33
N VAL A 74 2.38 -11.39 -24.43
CA VAL A 74 3.10 -10.84 -23.27
C VAL A 74 4.47 -11.47 -23.09
N MET A 75 5.40 -10.72 -22.49
CA MET A 75 6.77 -11.16 -22.24
C MET A 75 6.90 -11.87 -20.89
N ARG A 76 7.58 -13.03 -20.89
CA ARG A 76 7.78 -13.88 -19.72
C ARG A 76 9.27 -14.01 -19.37
N TYR A 77 9.56 -13.92 -18.05
CA TYR A 77 10.90 -14.10 -17.47
C TYR A 77 10.80 -14.91 -16.17
N HIS A 78 10.18 -16.09 -16.20
CA HIS A 78 9.97 -16.85 -14.97
C HIS A 78 10.16 -18.36 -15.15
N SER A 79 10.55 -19.02 -14.07
CA SER A 79 10.62 -20.49 -13.96
C SER A 79 9.60 -21.04 -12.95
N LEU A 80 9.05 -20.17 -12.08
CA LEU A 80 8.02 -20.51 -11.12
C LEU A 80 6.68 -19.91 -11.55
N TYR A 81 5.60 -20.56 -11.18
CA TYR A 81 4.24 -20.11 -11.47
C TYR A 81 3.27 -20.49 -10.35
N VAL A 82 2.14 -19.80 -10.33
CA VAL A 82 1.04 -20.06 -9.39
C VAL A 82 0.14 -21.15 -9.96
N ASP A 83 -0.17 -22.16 -9.15
CA ASP A 83 -1.05 -23.25 -9.47
C ASP A 83 -2.00 -23.58 -8.30
N GLU A 84 -3.00 -24.41 -8.56
CA GLU A 84 -3.99 -24.85 -7.56
C GLU A 84 -4.59 -23.66 -6.78
N LEU A 85 -5.26 -22.76 -7.50
CA LEU A 85 -5.87 -21.57 -6.91
C LEU A 85 -7.02 -21.96 -5.96
N PRO A 86 -6.99 -21.51 -4.69
CA PRO A 86 -8.13 -21.67 -3.78
C PRO A 86 -9.29 -20.75 -4.19
N ALA A 87 -10.46 -20.98 -3.60
CA ALA A 87 -11.68 -20.23 -3.91
C ALA A 87 -11.58 -18.71 -3.63
N SER A 88 -10.61 -18.27 -2.84
CA SER A 88 -10.30 -16.86 -2.55
C SER A 88 -9.61 -16.13 -3.71
N LEU A 89 -9.09 -16.86 -4.69
CA LEU A 89 -8.41 -16.32 -5.86
C LEU A 89 -9.21 -16.59 -7.14
N SER A 90 -9.08 -15.69 -8.10
CA SER A 90 -9.61 -15.84 -9.46
C SER A 90 -8.45 -15.85 -10.44
N ALA A 91 -8.48 -16.73 -11.44
CA ALA A 91 -7.58 -16.67 -12.59
C ALA A 91 -8.18 -15.72 -13.63
N ASP A 92 -7.56 -14.55 -13.77
CA ASP A 92 -8.07 -13.49 -14.66
C ASP A 92 -7.50 -13.58 -16.07
N ALA A 93 -6.33 -14.21 -16.25
CA ALA A 93 -5.77 -14.57 -17.56
C ALA A 93 -4.92 -15.84 -17.46
N VAL A 94 -4.89 -16.61 -18.54
CA VAL A 94 -4.17 -17.89 -18.63
C VAL A 94 -3.43 -17.94 -19.97
N SER A 95 -2.22 -18.46 -19.98
CA SER A 95 -1.45 -18.69 -21.23
C SER A 95 -1.79 -20.03 -21.90
N ASP A 96 -1.34 -20.20 -23.14
CA ASP A 96 -1.60 -21.43 -23.94
C ASP A 96 -1.07 -22.71 -23.25
N ASP A 97 -0.01 -22.58 -22.44
CA ASP A 97 0.55 -23.67 -21.64
C ASP A 97 -0.17 -23.89 -20.29
N GLY A 98 -1.32 -23.22 -20.08
CA GLY A 98 -2.17 -23.38 -18.90
C GLY A 98 -1.70 -22.65 -17.64
N VAL A 99 -0.66 -21.82 -17.74
CA VAL A 99 -0.15 -21.05 -16.59
C VAL A 99 -1.06 -19.86 -16.29
N VAL A 100 -1.35 -19.65 -15.02
CA VAL A 100 -2.09 -18.46 -14.55
C VAL A 100 -1.22 -17.23 -14.73
N MET A 101 -1.57 -16.40 -15.69
CA MET A 101 -0.82 -15.20 -16.07
C MET A 101 -1.33 -13.93 -15.42
N ALA A 102 -2.56 -13.94 -14.92
CA ALA A 102 -3.09 -12.91 -14.04
C ALA A 102 -4.06 -13.52 -13.03
N LEU A 103 -4.06 -12.95 -11.82
CA LEU A 103 -4.99 -13.32 -10.78
C LEU A 103 -5.48 -12.10 -10.00
N SER A 104 -6.64 -12.24 -9.37
CA SER A 104 -7.17 -11.29 -8.40
C SER A 104 -7.60 -12.00 -7.12
N VAL A 105 -7.53 -11.27 -6.00
CA VAL A 105 -8.06 -11.72 -4.71
C VAL A 105 -9.50 -11.27 -4.61
N LYS A 106 -10.43 -12.21 -4.35
CA LYS A 106 -11.86 -11.88 -4.20
C LYS A 106 -12.05 -10.92 -3.02
N ASP A 107 -12.92 -9.95 -3.21
CA ASP A 107 -13.30 -8.94 -2.21
C ASP A 107 -12.14 -8.05 -1.71
N LYS A 108 -10.98 -8.11 -2.37
CA LYS A 108 -9.82 -7.23 -2.06
C LYS A 108 -9.26 -6.59 -3.33
N PRO A 109 -8.77 -5.35 -3.26
CA PRO A 109 -8.14 -4.69 -4.40
C PRO A 109 -6.70 -5.16 -4.61
N ILE A 110 -6.50 -6.49 -4.68
CA ILE A 110 -5.18 -7.11 -4.82
C ILE A 110 -5.15 -7.90 -6.11
N PHE A 111 -4.23 -7.55 -6.98
CA PHE A 111 -4.08 -8.10 -8.33
C PHE A 111 -2.65 -8.58 -8.56
N GLY A 112 -2.49 -9.63 -9.34
CA GLY A 112 -1.18 -10.14 -9.71
C GLY A 112 -1.10 -10.42 -11.21
N ILE A 113 0.03 -10.06 -11.83
CA ILE A 113 0.36 -10.44 -13.21
C ILE A 113 1.72 -11.13 -13.23
N GLN A 114 1.80 -12.29 -13.89
CA GLN A 114 3.02 -13.10 -13.98
C GLN A 114 4.00 -12.53 -14.99
N PHE A 115 3.51 -11.92 -16.04
CA PHE A 115 4.30 -11.30 -17.10
C PHE A 115 4.79 -9.90 -16.71
N HIS A 116 5.65 -9.32 -17.54
CA HIS A 116 6.26 -8.01 -17.32
C HIS A 116 5.59 -6.94 -18.20
N PRO A 117 4.71 -6.09 -17.64
CA PRO A 117 3.99 -5.05 -18.39
C PRO A 117 4.92 -3.95 -18.88
N GLU A 118 6.08 -3.76 -18.23
CA GLU A 118 7.11 -2.79 -18.61
C GLU A 118 7.93 -3.22 -19.83
N SER A 119 7.88 -4.49 -20.22
CA SER A 119 8.62 -5.00 -21.34
C SER A 119 8.09 -4.45 -22.68
N TYR A 120 9.00 -4.05 -23.57
CA TYR A 120 8.67 -3.61 -24.92
C TYR A 120 7.86 -4.65 -25.71
N PHE A 121 8.08 -5.92 -25.46
CA PHE A 121 7.39 -7.02 -26.14
C PHE A 121 6.05 -7.42 -25.50
N THR A 122 5.64 -6.75 -24.41
CA THR A 122 4.30 -6.93 -23.84
C THR A 122 3.32 -5.98 -24.52
N GLN A 123 2.37 -6.54 -25.26
CA GLN A 123 1.30 -5.75 -25.84
C GLN A 123 0.43 -5.17 -24.70
N TYR A 124 0.01 -3.92 -24.87
CA TYR A 124 -0.86 -3.21 -23.94
C TYR A 124 -0.33 -3.04 -22.49
N GLY A 125 0.96 -3.30 -22.23
CA GLY A 125 1.53 -3.23 -20.89
C GLY A 125 1.29 -1.88 -20.20
N LYS A 126 1.49 -0.77 -20.92
CA LYS A 126 1.19 0.59 -20.45
C LYS A 126 -0.28 0.74 -20.04
N LYS A 127 -1.22 0.22 -20.85
CA LYS A 127 -2.66 0.33 -20.58
C LYS A 127 -3.07 -0.48 -19.33
N ILE A 128 -2.46 -1.64 -19.12
CA ILE A 128 -2.69 -2.46 -17.91
C ILE A 128 -2.25 -1.68 -16.65
N VAL A 129 -1.08 -1.05 -16.67
CA VAL A 129 -0.60 -0.21 -15.57
C VAL A 129 -1.51 1.01 -15.36
N GLU A 130 -1.93 1.70 -16.43
CA GLU A 130 -2.88 2.81 -16.36
C GLU A 130 -4.22 2.39 -15.75
N ASN A 131 -4.74 1.23 -16.15
CA ASN A 131 -5.98 0.69 -15.60
C ASN A 131 -5.85 0.43 -14.09
N PHE A 132 -4.72 -0.09 -13.62
CA PHE A 132 -4.45 -0.27 -12.20
C PHE A 132 -4.33 1.06 -11.46
N VAL A 133 -3.57 2.02 -11.98
CA VAL A 133 -3.39 3.35 -11.34
C VAL A 133 -4.72 4.09 -11.23
N ASN A 134 -5.59 3.95 -12.23
CA ASN A 134 -6.92 4.56 -12.25
C ASN A 134 -7.97 3.72 -11.52
N TYR A 135 -7.60 2.55 -11.02
CA TYR A 135 -8.52 1.70 -10.28
C TYR A 135 -8.90 2.37 -8.96
N LYS A 136 -10.14 2.81 -8.88
CA LYS A 136 -10.74 3.26 -7.62
C LYS A 136 -11.30 2.01 -6.94
N ALA A 137 -10.65 1.57 -5.87
CA ALA A 137 -11.21 0.51 -5.04
C ALA A 137 -12.67 0.88 -4.74
N LYS A 138 -13.60 -0.07 -4.96
CA LYS A 138 -15.04 0.12 -4.69
C LYS A 138 -15.38 0.32 -3.21
N LYS A 139 -14.40 0.28 -2.33
CA LYS A 139 -14.56 0.83 -1.00
C LYS A 139 -14.76 2.33 -1.18
N GLU A 140 -15.90 2.83 -0.72
CA GLU A 140 -16.00 4.21 -0.33
C GLU A 140 -14.75 4.52 0.50
N VAL A 141 -13.75 5.11 -0.11
CA VAL A 141 -12.80 5.93 0.62
C VAL A 141 -13.73 7.03 1.13
N LYS A 142 -14.21 6.91 2.36
CA LYS A 142 -14.77 8.05 3.07
C LYS A 142 -13.70 9.10 2.89
N GLU A 143 -13.99 10.13 2.09
CA GLU A 143 -13.09 11.27 1.97
C GLU A 143 -12.68 11.60 3.41
N PRO A 144 -11.39 11.61 3.73
CA PRO A 144 -10.97 11.86 5.09
C PRO A 144 -11.66 13.15 5.49
N LYS A 145 -12.44 13.12 6.56
CA LYS A 145 -13.18 14.28 7.05
C LYS A 145 -12.14 15.28 7.53
N ILE A 146 -11.69 16.14 6.59
CA ILE A 146 -10.64 17.11 6.88
C ILE A 146 -11.18 18.06 7.95
N ARG A 147 -10.57 17.99 9.12
CA ARG A 147 -10.83 18.91 10.23
C ARG A 147 -9.91 20.11 10.10
N SER A 148 -10.47 21.30 10.21
CA SER A 148 -9.71 22.54 10.04
C SER A 148 -8.87 22.86 11.27
N LEU A 149 -7.59 23.13 11.08
CA LEU A 149 -6.69 23.65 12.13
C LEU A 149 -6.69 25.19 12.19
N LYS A 150 -7.49 25.87 11.35
CA LYS A 150 -7.59 27.34 11.30
C LYS A 150 -7.92 28.00 12.66
N PRO A 151 -8.84 27.47 13.50
CA PRO A 151 -9.12 28.10 14.78
C PRO A 151 -7.89 28.27 15.67
N TYR A 152 -7.00 27.28 15.68
CA TYR A 152 -5.76 27.32 16.46
C TYR A 152 -4.71 28.23 15.86
N LEU A 153 -4.65 28.29 14.52
CA LEU A 153 -3.77 29.23 13.80
C LEU A 153 -4.15 30.67 14.10
N ILE A 154 -5.45 31.00 14.12
CA ILE A 154 -5.96 32.33 14.44
C ILE A 154 -5.60 32.70 15.89
N LYS A 155 -5.86 31.83 16.87
CA LYS A 155 -5.48 32.05 18.26
C LYS A 155 -3.99 32.44 18.37
N LEU A 156 -3.12 31.66 17.75
CA LEU A 156 -1.66 31.90 17.77
C LEU A 156 -1.27 33.19 17.07
N GLN A 157 -1.91 33.53 15.96
CA GLN A 157 -1.66 34.81 15.26
C GLN A 157 -2.05 36.01 16.11
N GLU A 158 -3.14 35.92 16.86
CA GLU A 158 -3.64 36.95 17.77
C GLU A 158 -2.91 36.95 19.13
N ASN A 159 -1.86 36.14 19.29
CA ASN A 159 -1.12 35.94 20.55
C ASN A 159 -1.98 35.40 21.69
N ILE A 160 -3.07 34.69 21.39
CA ILE A 160 -3.88 33.99 22.37
C ILE A 160 -3.25 32.61 22.62
N PRO A 161 -2.85 32.28 23.84
CA PRO A 161 -2.23 30.98 24.13
C PRO A 161 -3.22 29.82 23.91
N LEU A 162 -2.72 28.71 23.39
CA LEU A 162 -3.48 27.47 23.33
C LEU A 162 -3.57 26.84 24.74
N ASP A 163 -4.76 26.38 25.10
CA ASP A 163 -5.01 25.67 26.35
C ASP A 163 -4.93 24.14 26.19
N ASP A 164 -5.11 23.39 27.28
CA ASP A 164 -5.04 21.93 27.27
C ASP A 164 -6.08 21.30 26.35
N SER A 165 -7.29 21.88 26.23
CA SER A 165 -8.33 21.40 25.33
C SER A 165 -7.97 21.62 23.86
N ASP A 166 -7.35 22.75 23.53
CA ASP A 166 -6.84 23.00 22.18
C ASP A 166 -5.79 21.95 21.77
N PHE A 167 -4.82 21.66 22.66
CA PHE A 167 -3.80 20.64 22.41
C PHE A 167 -4.40 19.23 22.29
N GLU A 168 -5.42 18.89 23.09
CA GLU A 168 -6.10 17.60 22.97
C GLU A 168 -6.75 17.45 21.60
N GLN A 169 -7.48 18.46 21.12
CA GLN A 169 -8.15 18.43 19.82
C GLN A 169 -7.13 18.42 18.66
N ILE A 170 -6.05 19.19 18.76
CA ILE A 170 -4.98 19.18 17.77
C ILE A 170 -4.35 17.78 17.66
N CYS A 171 -4.01 17.15 18.79
CA CYS A 171 -3.42 15.82 18.80
C CYS A 171 -4.39 14.76 18.27
N GLU A 172 -5.69 14.87 18.55
CA GLU A 172 -6.71 13.99 18.00
C GLU A 172 -6.79 14.12 16.46
N ILE A 173 -6.80 15.36 15.94
CA ILE A 173 -6.80 15.63 14.50
C ILE A 173 -5.55 15.03 13.82
N ILE A 174 -4.38 15.18 14.44
CA ILE A 174 -3.11 14.64 13.93
C ILE A 174 -3.15 13.10 13.95
N ALA A 175 -3.61 12.49 15.04
CA ALA A 175 -3.68 11.05 15.19
C ALA A 175 -4.66 10.39 14.20
N SER A 176 -5.79 11.04 13.92
CA SER A 176 -6.79 10.59 12.94
C SER A 176 -6.35 10.80 11.47
N LYS A 177 -5.28 11.56 11.24
CA LYS A 177 -4.82 11.99 9.90
C LYS A 177 -5.87 12.80 9.12
N GLU A 178 -6.76 13.49 9.82
CA GLU A 178 -7.85 14.29 9.25
C GLU A 178 -7.47 15.76 9.07
N TYR A 179 -6.29 16.07 8.56
CA TYR A 179 -5.77 17.44 8.44
C TYR A 179 -5.18 17.75 7.07
N GLU A 180 -5.15 19.03 6.72
CA GLU A 180 -4.36 19.52 5.59
C GLU A 180 -2.91 19.76 6.01
N ILE A 181 -1.96 19.21 5.28
CA ILE A 181 -0.53 19.31 5.59
C ILE A 181 -0.05 20.75 5.70
N VAL A 182 -0.59 21.66 4.89
CA VAL A 182 -0.24 23.10 4.91
C VAL A 182 -0.66 23.73 6.24
N GLN A 183 -1.85 23.44 6.75
CA GLN A 183 -2.33 23.96 8.03
C GLN A 183 -1.53 23.38 9.20
N LEU A 184 -1.20 22.09 9.15
CA LEU A 184 -0.36 21.46 10.17
C LEU A 184 1.04 22.07 10.20
N SER A 185 1.69 22.25 9.04
CA SER A 185 3.02 22.85 8.96
C SER A 185 3.02 24.27 9.53
N ALA A 186 2.05 25.10 9.16
CA ALA A 186 1.90 26.45 9.71
C ALA A 186 1.69 26.45 11.23
N LEU A 187 0.87 25.49 11.72
CA LEU A 187 0.60 25.35 13.15
C LEU A 187 1.86 25.00 13.93
N LEU A 188 2.65 24.03 13.45
CA LEU A 188 3.89 23.62 14.10
C LEU A 188 4.91 24.75 14.17
N VAL A 189 5.05 25.53 13.10
CA VAL A 189 5.93 26.73 13.09
C VAL A 189 5.46 27.75 14.14
N LEU A 190 4.17 28.10 14.17
CA LEU A 190 3.65 29.08 15.14
C LEU A 190 3.73 28.55 16.58
N ILE A 191 3.53 27.28 16.82
CA ILE A 191 3.73 26.67 18.14
C ILE A 191 5.20 26.79 18.55
N SER A 192 6.16 26.47 17.66
CA SER A 192 7.58 26.56 17.97
C SER A 192 8.04 27.97 18.28
N GLU A 193 7.49 28.99 17.60
CA GLU A 193 7.84 30.38 17.84
C GLU A 193 7.20 30.98 19.09
N LYS A 194 5.95 30.64 19.37
CA LYS A 194 5.13 31.32 20.38
C LYS A 194 4.85 30.52 21.64
N SER A 195 5.04 29.19 21.61
CA SER A 195 4.66 28.29 22.69
C SER A 195 5.83 27.75 23.52
N LEU A 196 6.91 28.47 23.64
CA LEU A 196 8.04 28.11 24.54
C LEU A 196 7.66 28.21 26.05
N TYR A 197 6.37 28.24 26.36
CA TYR A 197 5.91 28.17 27.73
C TYR A 197 5.94 26.69 28.20
N PRO A 198 6.57 26.42 29.36
CA PRO A 198 6.66 25.05 29.91
C PRO A 198 5.32 24.32 30.01
N LYS A 199 4.24 25.05 30.31
CA LYS A 199 2.88 24.49 30.38
C LYS A 199 2.37 23.98 29.03
N SER A 200 2.54 24.73 27.97
CA SER A 200 2.12 24.33 26.61
C SER A 200 2.88 23.11 26.11
N LEU A 201 4.18 23.05 26.40
CA LEU A 201 5.03 21.90 26.05
C LEU A 201 4.59 20.63 26.83
N ALA A 202 4.28 20.77 28.10
CA ALA A 202 3.80 19.69 28.93
C ALA A 202 2.40 19.17 28.47
N ALA A 203 1.51 20.07 28.09
CA ALA A 203 0.18 19.74 27.55
C ALA A 203 0.31 19.00 26.22
N LEU A 204 1.18 19.47 25.32
CA LEU A 204 1.44 18.83 24.03
C LEU A 204 2.02 17.42 24.24
N ALA A 205 3.06 17.28 25.06
CA ALA A 205 3.68 16.00 25.36
C ALA A 205 2.69 14.99 25.96
N LYS A 206 1.89 15.43 26.96
CA LYS A 206 0.86 14.61 27.59
C LYS A 206 -0.17 14.08 26.57
N ASN A 207 -0.60 14.92 25.62
CA ASN A 207 -1.59 14.55 24.63
C ASN A 207 -1.01 13.67 23.51
N ILE A 208 0.23 13.92 23.06
CA ILE A 208 0.91 13.03 22.13
C ILE A 208 1.06 11.61 22.69
N LEU A 209 1.38 11.48 23.98
CA LEU A 209 1.52 10.18 24.64
C LEU A 209 0.23 9.35 24.64
N LYS A 210 -0.97 9.96 24.61
CA LYS A 210 -2.24 9.23 24.49
C LYS A 210 -2.36 8.45 23.18
N TYR A 211 -1.74 8.94 22.12
CA TYR A 211 -1.83 8.37 20.77
C TYR A 211 -0.56 7.62 20.35
N SER A 212 0.49 7.64 21.18
CA SER A 212 1.71 6.89 20.92
C SER A 212 1.55 5.42 21.29
N GLN A 213 2.16 4.54 20.50
CA GLN A 213 2.32 3.13 20.89
C GLN A 213 3.39 3.06 21.98
N THR A 214 3.00 2.79 23.21
CA THR A 214 3.94 2.58 24.32
C THR A 214 4.37 1.11 24.36
N TYR A 215 5.65 0.87 24.19
CA TYR A 215 6.26 -0.43 24.50
C TYR A 215 6.57 -0.45 26.00
N ARG A 216 6.04 -1.45 26.71
CA ARG A 216 6.37 -1.70 28.11
C ARG A 216 7.14 -3.02 28.17
N ASP A 217 8.39 -2.92 28.53
CA ASP A 217 9.24 -4.04 28.84
C ASP A 217 9.85 -3.78 30.25
N ASP A 218 9.80 -4.78 31.11
CA ASP A 218 10.37 -4.68 32.47
C ASP A 218 11.89 -4.87 32.50
N THR A 219 12.51 -5.08 31.32
CA THR A 219 13.98 -5.13 31.19
C THR A 219 14.57 -3.73 31.25
N PRO A 220 15.66 -3.53 32.02
CA PRO A 220 16.38 -2.26 32.02
C PRO A 220 16.87 -1.93 30.60
N MET A 221 16.34 -0.88 30.00
CA MET A 221 16.75 -0.40 28.69
C MET A 221 17.44 0.96 28.79
N ILE A 222 18.49 1.14 28.03
CA ILE A 222 19.14 2.45 27.83
C ILE A 222 18.64 2.98 26.50
N ASP A 223 17.96 4.12 26.53
CA ASP A 223 17.59 4.84 25.33
C ASP A 223 18.79 5.61 24.78
N LEU A 224 19.21 5.25 23.56
CA LEU A 224 20.28 5.91 22.81
C LEU A 224 19.71 6.82 21.71
N CYS A 225 18.46 7.29 21.87
CA CYS A 225 17.84 8.18 20.92
C CYS A 225 18.61 9.49 20.84
N GLY A 226 19.44 9.62 19.81
CA GLY A 226 20.10 10.88 19.47
C GLY A 226 19.17 11.74 18.61
N THR A 227 18.99 13.00 19.00
CA THR A 227 18.52 14.03 18.08
C THR A 227 19.66 14.29 17.11
N GLY A 228 19.67 13.59 15.96
CA GLY A 228 20.63 13.80 14.88
C GLY A 228 20.47 15.17 14.23
#